data_ada3459b9714c588ac077ef3aad221b3
#
_entry.id   ada3459b9714c588ac077ef3aad221b3
#
_cell.length_a   1.000
_cell.length_b   1.000
_cell.length_c   1.000
_cell.angle_alpha   90.00
_cell.angle_beta   90.00
_cell.angle_gamma   90.00
#
_symmetry.space_group_name_H-M   'P 1'
#
loop_
_entity.id
_entity.type
_entity.pdbx_description
1 polymer ?
#
loop_
_entity_poly.entity_id
_entity_poly.type
_entity_poly.pdbx_seq_one_letter_code
_entity_poly.pdbx_strand_id
1 'polypeptide(L)'
;MHGFTDVDRQPDPKSWVGVLDRLTGEPFYQAYQQRVRELLRPSPGRRYLDVGAGTGASAVRLRDDHDVTVLTVDRSLTMALAMRGRDLTRCAVADAHQLPFLDDSIDGAWADRTVQHLADPRAAIRELARVVRPGGRVVLADPDYDTQVLDIADQDLARRVLRFRADCLLRNGTLAHQHAGILATLGLAEVTVEPRTLLVRNPNAADNVLGLRSWAGTAAQRGVLDPAEARAFEEQFDEAVEAGRFTYAVTFFLAAATVYFHEPSS
;
A
#
# COMPACT_ATOMS: atom_id res chain seq x y z
N MET A 1 -7.69 13.81 6.29
CA MET A 1 -6.25 13.94 6.65
C MET A 1 -5.63 12.56 6.45
N HIS A 2 -4.60 12.45 5.62
CA HIS A 2 -4.01 11.14 5.24
C HIS A 2 -3.01 10.72 6.32
N GLY A 3 -3.45 10.03 7.38
CA GLY A 3 -2.60 9.67 8.52
C GLY A 3 -1.27 9.02 8.15
N PHE A 4 -1.28 8.10 7.18
CA PHE A 4 -0.06 7.43 6.71
C PHE A 4 0.84 8.28 5.80
N THR A 5 0.33 9.35 5.19
CA THR A 5 1.14 10.23 4.33
C THR A 5 2.09 11.12 5.14
N ASP A 6 1.77 11.41 6.39
CA ASP A 6 2.53 12.35 7.24
C ASP A 6 2.46 11.94 8.71
N VAL A 7 2.99 10.74 8.99
CA VAL A 7 2.94 10.11 10.31
C VAL A 7 3.57 11.00 11.37
N ASP A 8 4.75 11.60 11.08
CA ASP A 8 5.51 12.38 12.07
C ASP A 8 4.81 13.69 12.47
N ARG A 9 3.81 14.16 11.70
CA ARG A 9 3.00 15.33 12.03
C ARG A 9 1.68 14.99 12.71
N GLN A 10 1.39 13.71 12.95
CA GLN A 10 0.21 13.31 13.70
C GLN A 10 0.38 13.63 15.19
N PRO A 11 -0.71 13.86 15.93
CA PRO A 11 -0.65 14.13 17.39
C PRO A 11 0.06 13.04 18.20
N ASP A 12 -0.07 11.79 17.79
CA ASP A 12 0.64 10.64 18.36
C ASP A 12 1.21 9.77 17.23
N PRO A 13 2.43 10.08 16.73
CA PRO A 13 3.07 9.31 15.67
C PRO A 13 3.32 7.84 16.04
N LYS A 14 3.60 7.55 17.32
CA LYS A 14 3.90 6.19 17.77
C LYS A 14 2.70 5.26 17.74
N SER A 15 1.48 5.76 17.89
CA SER A 15 0.26 4.95 17.81
C SER A 15 0.11 4.32 16.42
N TRP A 16 0.60 4.99 15.36
CA TRP A 16 0.57 4.47 13.97
C TRP A 16 1.44 3.24 13.76
N VAL A 17 2.51 3.07 14.55
CA VAL A 17 3.30 1.83 14.56
C VAL A 17 2.40 0.65 14.92
N GLY A 18 1.65 0.76 16.03
CA GLY A 18 0.73 -0.27 16.46
C GLY A 18 -0.43 -0.52 15.48
N VAL A 19 -0.92 0.52 14.79
CA VAL A 19 -1.94 0.38 13.74
C VAL A 19 -1.40 -0.43 12.56
N LEU A 20 -0.20 -0.10 12.06
CA LEU A 20 0.43 -0.84 10.96
C LEU A 20 0.74 -2.28 11.33
N ASP A 21 1.19 -2.53 12.56
CA ASP A 21 1.50 -3.88 13.02
C ASP A 21 0.25 -4.77 13.10
N ARG A 22 -0.85 -4.23 13.63
CA ARG A 22 -2.13 -4.95 13.63
C ARG A 22 -2.59 -5.26 12.21
N LEU A 23 -2.53 -4.26 11.32
CA LEU A 23 -2.91 -4.42 9.92
C LEU A 23 -2.09 -5.51 9.23
N THR A 24 -0.76 -5.44 9.33
CA THR A 24 0.15 -6.42 8.71
C THR A 24 0.09 -7.79 9.39
N GLY A 25 -0.46 -7.87 10.60
CA GLY A 25 -0.72 -9.11 11.32
C GLY A 25 -1.94 -9.89 10.81
N GLU A 26 -2.87 -9.25 10.10
CA GLU A 26 -4.07 -9.90 9.59
C GLU A 26 -3.75 -10.91 8.48
N PRO A 27 -4.44 -12.06 8.42
CA PRO A 27 -4.14 -13.15 7.48
C PRO A 27 -4.10 -12.72 6.01
N PHE A 28 -5.01 -11.86 5.58
CA PHE A 28 -5.03 -11.34 4.21
C PHE A 28 -3.73 -10.59 3.88
N TYR A 29 -3.31 -9.67 4.77
CA TYR A 29 -2.09 -8.87 4.54
C TYR A 29 -0.84 -9.74 4.55
N GLN A 30 -0.77 -10.74 5.43
CA GLN A 30 0.33 -11.69 5.46
C GLN A 30 0.43 -12.49 4.14
N ALA A 31 -0.71 -12.99 3.65
CA ALA A 31 -0.76 -13.82 2.44
C ALA A 31 -0.35 -13.04 1.18
N TYR A 32 -0.90 -11.83 0.96
CA TYR A 32 -0.51 -11.09 -0.24
C TYR A 32 0.92 -10.54 -0.14
N GLN A 33 1.38 -10.13 1.05
CA GLN A 33 2.76 -9.70 1.25
C GLN A 33 3.76 -10.84 1.04
N GLN A 34 3.40 -12.08 1.42
CA GLN A 34 4.19 -13.24 1.03
C GLN A 34 4.30 -13.33 -0.49
N ARG A 35 3.17 -13.16 -1.20
CA ARG A 35 3.20 -13.19 -2.67
C ARG A 35 4.05 -12.06 -3.27
N VAL A 36 4.03 -10.85 -2.70
CA VAL A 36 4.92 -9.74 -3.10
C VAL A 36 6.40 -10.16 -2.99
N ARG A 37 6.80 -10.79 -1.89
CA ARG A 37 8.17 -11.28 -1.69
C ARG A 37 8.54 -12.37 -2.70
N GLU A 38 7.64 -13.31 -3.00
CA GLU A 38 7.84 -14.34 -4.03
C GLU A 38 8.04 -13.72 -5.43
N LEU A 39 7.29 -12.66 -5.77
CA LEU A 39 7.41 -11.96 -7.05
C LEU A 39 8.76 -11.25 -7.22
N LEU A 40 9.46 -10.94 -6.13
CA LEU A 40 10.84 -10.43 -6.16
C LEU A 40 11.84 -11.50 -6.58
N ARG A 41 11.50 -12.80 -6.51
CA ARG A 41 12.39 -13.93 -6.82
C ARG A 41 13.71 -13.84 -6.00
N PRO A 42 13.63 -13.81 -4.65
CA PRO A 42 14.80 -13.60 -3.83
C PRO A 42 15.85 -14.69 -4.03
N SER A 43 17.13 -14.31 -4.02
CA SER A 43 18.26 -15.21 -4.19
C SER A 43 19.32 -14.93 -3.12
N PRO A 44 20.01 -15.97 -2.58
CA PRO A 44 20.98 -15.81 -1.52
C PRO A 44 22.09 -14.78 -1.85
N GLY A 45 22.51 -14.04 -0.83
CA GLY A 45 23.56 -13.02 -0.94
C GLY A 45 23.17 -11.74 -1.67
N ARG A 46 21.92 -11.60 -2.13
CA ARG A 46 21.43 -10.44 -2.89
C ARG A 46 20.87 -9.36 -1.98
N ARG A 47 20.71 -8.16 -2.55
CA ARG A 47 20.24 -6.93 -1.88
C ARG A 47 18.87 -6.54 -2.39
N TYR A 48 17.91 -6.38 -1.47
CA TYR A 48 16.53 -5.98 -1.78
C TYR A 48 16.17 -4.71 -1.04
N LEU A 49 15.35 -3.87 -1.66
CA LEU A 49 14.95 -2.56 -1.14
C LEU A 49 13.44 -2.52 -0.92
N ASP A 50 13.04 -2.23 0.32
CA ASP A 50 11.66 -1.92 0.71
C ASP A 50 11.46 -0.40 0.71
N VAL A 51 10.61 0.11 -0.17
CA VAL A 51 10.33 1.55 -0.31
C VAL A 51 8.99 1.89 0.30
N GLY A 52 8.99 2.78 1.31
CA GLY A 52 7.83 3.04 2.16
C GLY A 52 7.60 1.88 3.14
N ALA A 53 8.69 1.38 3.72
CA ALA A 53 8.72 0.14 4.50
C ALA A 53 7.85 0.17 5.77
N GLY A 54 7.39 1.35 6.20
CA GLY A 54 6.61 1.52 7.41
C GLY A 54 7.35 0.95 8.63
N THR A 55 6.76 0.00 9.34
CA THR A 55 7.40 -0.64 10.50
C THR A 55 8.42 -1.71 10.12
N GLY A 56 8.62 -2.00 8.83
CA GLY A 56 9.57 -2.98 8.32
C GLY A 56 9.14 -4.44 8.46
N ALA A 57 7.86 -4.72 8.76
CA ALA A 57 7.39 -6.09 8.99
C ALA A 57 7.62 -7.01 7.77
N SER A 58 7.41 -6.51 6.53
CA SER A 58 7.67 -7.29 5.32
C SER A 58 9.16 -7.50 5.07
N ALA A 59 9.99 -6.49 5.36
CA ALA A 59 11.44 -6.56 5.26
C ALA A 59 12.05 -7.59 6.22
N VAL A 60 11.56 -7.63 7.49
CA VAL A 60 11.97 -8.64 8.48
C VAL A 60 11.70 -10.05 7.96
N ARG A 61 10.50 -10.31 7.44
CA ARG A 61 10.14 -11.62 6.89
C ARG A 61 11.01 -12.01 5.70
N LEU A 62 11.27 -11.07 4.77
CA LEU A 62 12.15 -11.36 3.64
C LEU A 62 13.57 -11.73 4.10
N ARG A 63 14.11 -11.02 5.10
CA ARG A 63 15.43 -11.31 5.70
C ARG A 63 15.46 -12.68 6.38
N ASP A 64 14.43 -12.98 7.17
CA ASP A 64 14.39 -14.19 8.01
C ASP A 64 14.10 -15.45 7.19
N ASP A 65 13.32 -15.33 6.10
CA ASP A 65 12.97 -16.45 5.21
C ASP A 65 14.07 -16.75 4.16
N HIS A 66 14.99 -15.80 3.90
CA HIS A 66 15.99 -15.92 2.85
C HIS A 66 17.35 -15.36 3.32
N ASP A 67 18.44 -15.92 2.80
CA ASP A 67 19.80 -15.39 3.02
C ASP A 67 20.05 -14.16 2.14
N VAL A 68 19.42 -13.03 2.49
CA VAL A 68 19.47 -11.78 1.72
C VAL A 68 19.76 -10.58 2.60
N THR A 69 20.31 -9.53 2.01
CA THR A 69 20.41 -8.22 2.64
C THR A 69 19.17 -7.39 2.30
N VAL A 70 18.44 -6.93 3.30
CA VAL A 70 17.31 -6.02 3.09
C VAL A 70 17.69 -4.61 3.51
N LEU A 71 17.48 -3.67 2.59
CA LEU A 71 17.56 -2.24 2.82
C LEU A 71 16.13 -1.70 2.90
N THR A 72 15.92 -0.70 3.73
CA THR A 72 14.58 -0.12 3.90
C THR A 72 14.65 1.40 3.85
N VAL A 73 13.67 2.02 3.22
CA VAL A 73 13.47 3.47 3.26
C VAL A 73 12.02 3.79 3.64
N ASP A 74 11.89 4.79 4.48
CA ASP A 74 10.62 5.44 4.76
C ASP A 74 10.85 6.94 4.96
N ARG A 75 9.88 7.78 4.64
CA ARG A 75 9.99 9.22 4.87
C ARG A 75 9.82 9.62 6.34
N SER A 76 9.21 8.74 7.13
CA SER A 76 8.93 8.95 8.56
C SER A 76 10.09 8.50 9.43
N LEU A 77 10.59 9.43 10.27
CA LEU A 77 11.56 9.10 11.30
C LEU A 77 10.99 8.12 12.33
N THR A 78 9.72 8.25 12.69
CA THR A 78 9.03 7.34 13.61
C THR A 78 9.07 5.91 13.07
N MET A 79 8.81 5.71 11.77
CA MET A 79 8.88 4.38 11.14
C MET A 79 10.33 3.88 11.06
N ALA A 80 11.30 4.73 10.74
CA ALA A 80 12.70 4.34 10.74
C ALA A 80 13.19 3.87 12.12
N LEU A 81 12.74 4.52 13.20
CA LEU A 81 13.03 4.09 14.57
C LEU A 81 12.37 2.75 14.91
N ALA A 82 11.13 2.51 14.45
CA ALA A 82 10.46 1.22 14.61
C ALA A 82 11.20 0.09 13.86
N MET A 83 11.69 0.35 12.65
CA MET A 83 12.53 -0.60 11.89
C MET A 83 13.82 -0.95 12.63
N ARG A 84 14.51 0.04 13.21
CA ARG A 84 15.71 -0.21 14.02
C ARG A 84 15.43 -1.09 15.24
N GLY A 85 14.27 -0.91 15.88
CA GLY A 85 13.81 -1.78 16.99
C GLY A 85 13.57 -3.23 16.58
N ARG A 86 13.60 -3.54 15.27
CA ARG A 86 13.46 -4.89 14.68
C ARG A 86 14.75 -5.40 14.03
N ASP A 87 15.88 -4.84 14.42
CA ASP A 87 17.20 -5.16 13.86
C ASP A 87 17.35 -4.92 12.35
N LEU A 88 16.51 -4.05 11.78
CA LEU A 88 16.70 -3.53 10.44
C LEU A 88 17.66 -2.33 10.48
N THR A 89 18.96 -2.63 10.59
CA THR A 89 19.99 -1.59 10.77
C THR A 89 20.31 -0.81 9.49
N ARG A 90 19.95 -1.36 8.31
CA ARG A 90 20.15 -0.74 6.99
C ARG A 90 18.88 0.01 6.57
N CYS A 91 18.43 0.92 7.42
CA CYS A 91 17.27 1.78 7.17
C CYS A 91 17.69 3.25 7.00
N ALA A 92 17.02 3.95 6.11
CA ALA A 92 17.21 5.38 5.87
C ALA A 92 15.87 6.14 5.89
N VAL A 93 15.91 7.38 6.39
CA VAL A 93 14.82 8.33 6.17
C VAL A 93 15.07 8.99 4.81
N ALA A 94 14.21 8.69 3.83
CA ALA A 94 14.39 9.18 2.47
C ALA A 94 13.04 9.35 1.74
N ASP A 95 13.06 10.16 0.68
CA ASP A 95 11.93 10.34 -0.23
C ASP A 95 12.00 9.29 -1.36
N ALA A 96 10.87 8.62 -1.63
CA ALA A 96 10.77 7.65 -2.72
C ALA A 96 11.01 8.26 -4.12
N HIS A 97 10.87 9.60 -4.25
CA HIS A 97 11.16 10.31 -5.49
C HIS A 97 12.65 10.57 -5.72
N GLN A 98 13.50 10.34 -4.71
CA GLN A 98 14.95 10.51 -4.77
C GLN A 98 15.62 9.51 -3.81
N LEU A 99 15.77 8.27 -4.25
CA LEU A 99 16.34 7.20 -3.45
C LEU A 99 17.86 7.39 -3.27
N PRO A 100 18.40 7.22 -2.05
CA PRO A 100 19.81 7.44 -1.74
C PRO A 100 20.68 6.24 -2.14
N PHE A 101 20.46 5.71 -3.34
CA PHE A 101 21.20 4.57 -3.89
C PHE A 101 21.68 4.89 -5.30
N LEU A 102 22.81 4.31 -5.66
CA LEU A 102 23.35 4.40 -7.02
C LEU A 102 22.45 3.64 -8.01
N ASP A 103 22.56 3.97 -9.28
CA ASP A 103 21.95 3.23 -10.37
C ASP A 103 22.42 1.77 -10.31
N ASP A 104 21.58 0.83 -10.68
CA ASP A 104 21.91 -0.59 -10.83
C ASP A 104 22.53 -1.26 -9.58
N SER A 105 22.29 -0.70 -8.38
CA SER A 105 22.95 -1.15 -7.15
C SER A 105 22.16 -2.15 -6.31
N ILE A 106 20.89 -2.38 -6.65
CA ILE A 106 19.92 -3.22 -5.91
C ILE A 106 19.46 -4.36 -6.80
N ASP A 107 19.30 -5.57 -6.23
CA ASP A 107 18.90 -6.77 -6.99
C ASP A 107 17.38 -6.86 -7.19
N GLY A 108 16.58 -6.20 -6.35
CA GLY A 108 15.15 -6.04 -6.51
C GLY A 108 14.57 -5.05 -5.51
N ALA A 109 13.49 -4.38 -5.89
CA ALA A 109 12.81 -3.40 -5.04
C ALA A 109 11.30 -3.61 -5.05
N TRP A 110 10.66 -3.28 -3.92
CA TRP A 110 9.21 -3.27 -3.87
C TRP A 110 8.68 -2.05 -3.13
N ALA A 111 7.42 -1.72 -3.43
CA ALA A 111 6.63 -0.73 -2.71
C ALA A 111 5.25 -1.32 -2.43
N ASP A 112 4.91 -1.51 -1.16
CA ASP A 112 3.62 -2.05 -0.70
C ASP A 112 2.81 -0.96 -0.02
N ARG A 113 1.62 -0.66 -0.54
CA ARG A 113 0.71 0.41 -0.06
C ARG A 113 1.40 1.77 0.08
N THR A 114 2.30 2.05 -0.83
CA THR A 114 3.15 3.24 -0.80
C THR A 114 2.83 4.20 -1.93
N VAL A 115 2.73 3.69 -3.16
CA VAL A 115 2.59 4.51 -4.38
C VAL A 115 1.28 5.33 -4.34
N GLN A 116 0.24 4.79 -3.75
CA GLN A 116 -1.06 5.48 -3.53
C GLN A 116 -0.94 6.79 -2.72
N HIS A 117 0.14 7.01 -1.97
CA HIS A 117 0.34 8.18 -1.12
C HIS A 117 1.29 9.22 -1.72
N LEU A 118 2.00 8.91 -2.78
CA LEU A 118 3.07 9.74 -3.34
C LEU A 118 2.54 10.94 -4.14
N ALA A 119 3.33 12.01 -4.20
CA ALA A 119 2.98 13.21 -4.95
C ALA A 119 3.08 12.97 -6.47
N ASP A 120 4.14 12.32 -6.91
CA ASP A 120 4.37 11.87 -8.28
C ASP A 120 4.70 10.36 -8.29
N PRO A 121 3.68 9.50 -8.38
CA PRO A 121 3.86 8.06 -8.41
C PRO A 121 4.80 7.59 -9.53
N ARG A 122 4.71 8.23 -10.70
CA ARG A 122 5.53 7.84 -11.86
C ARG A 122 7.01 8.14 -11.66
N ALA A 123 7.34 9.28 -11.05
CA ALA A 123 8.70 9.61 -10.68
C ALA A 123 9.28 8.61 -9.67
N ALA A 124 8.51 8.25 -8.64
CA ALA A 124 8.95 7.26 -7.66
C ALA A 124 9.14 5.86 -8.27
N ILE A 125 8.23 5.41 -9.13
CA ILE A 125 8.39 4.11 -9.82
C ILE A 125 9.62 4.13 -10.74
N ARG A 126 9.93 5.27 -11.38
CA ARG A 126 11.16 5.44 -12.16
C ARG A 126 12.41 5.33 -11.26
N GLU A 127 12.39 5.89 -10.06
CA GLU A 127 13.48 5.76 -9.10
C GLU A 127 13.68 4.30 -8.63
N LEU A 128 12.58 3.56 -8.37
CA LEU A 128 12.68 2.13 -8.08
C LEU A 128 13.37 1.39 -9.25
N ALA A 129 12.98 1.69 -10.50
CA ALA A 129 13.57 1.08 -11.68
C ALA A 129 15.06 1.47 -11.85
N ARG A 130 15.41 2.75 -11.57
CA ARG A 130 16.79 3.26 -11.68
C ARG A 130 17.76 2.53 -10.75
N VAL A 131 17.36 2.31 -9.49
CA VAL A 131 18.25 1.71 -8.50
C VAL A 131 18.37 0.18 -8.66
N VAL A 132 17.42 -0.45 -9.34
CA VAL A 132 17.41 -1.90 -9.57
C VAL A 132 18.25 -2.21 -10.82
N ARG A 133 19.23 -3.11 -10.66
CA ARG A 133 20.09 -3.54 -11.77
C ARG A 133 19.31 -4.28 -12.85
N PRO A 134 19.82 -4.32 -14.09
CA PRO A 134 19.28 -5.17 -15.14
C PRO A 134 19.16 -6.63 -14.70
N GLY A 135 18.03 -7.26 -15.04
CA GLY A 135 17.64 -8.59 -14.57
C GLY A 135 17.04 -8.61 -13.17
N GLY A 136 17.06 -7.49 -12.43
CA GLY A 136 16.40 -7.35 -11.15
C GLY A 136 14.88 -7.12 -11.28
N ARG A 137 14.16 -7.25 -10.16
CA ARG A 137 12.68 -7.17 -10.14
C ARG A 137 12.21 -5.92 -9.44
N VAL A 138 11.18 -5.28 -10.00
CA VAL A 138 10.38 -4.24 -9.34
C VAL A 138 8.98 -4.79 -9.07
N VAL A 139 8.48 -4.66 -7.84
CA VAL A 139 7.14 -5.11 -7.45
C VAL A 139 6.38 -3.96 -6.78
N LEU A 140 5.17 -3.70 -7.26
CA LEU A 140 4.25 -2.70 -6.71
C LEU A 140 3.00 -3.41 -6.22
N ALA A 141 2.52 -3.07 -5.04
CA ALA A 141 1.30 -3.63 -4.47
C ALA A 141 0.48 -2.54 -3.77
N ASP A 142 -0.65 -2.17 -4.34
CA ASP A 142 -1.58 -1.20 -3.75
C ASP A 142 -3.03 -1.66 -3.92
N PRO A 143 -3.95 -1.30 -3.01
CA PRO A 143 -5.39 -1.43 -3.24
C PRO A 143 -5.86 -0.46 -4.32
N ASP A 144 -6.83 -0.89 -5.11
CA ASP A 144 -7.53 -0.03 -6.05
C ASP A 144 -8.95 0.24 -5.55
N TYR A 145 -9.19 1.45 -5.13
CA TYR A 145 -10.45 1.81 -4.49
C TYR A 145 -11.61 2.02 -5.47
N ASP A 146 -11.39 1.93 -6.79
CA ASP A 146 -12.49 1.79 -7.77
C ASP A 146 -13.11 0.38 -7.74
N THR A 147 -12.44 -0.60 -7.14
CA THR A 147 -12.93 -1.99 -7.01
C THR A 147 -13.73 -2.24 -5.74
N GLN A 148 -14.01 -1.21 -4.95
CA GLN A 148 -14.72 -1.37 -3.69
C GLN A 148 -16.17 -1.76 -3.86
N VAL A 149 -16.64 -2.64 -2.98
CA VAL A 149 -18.07 -2.93 -2.80
C VAL A 149 -18.40 -2.90 -1.31
N LEU A 150 -19.62 -2.45 -1.00
CA LEU A 150 -20.17 -2.45 0.36
C LEU A 150 -21.65 -2.83 0.29
N ASP A 151 -22.05 -3.82 1.07
CA ASP A 151 -23.44 -4.26 1.15
C ASP A 151 -24.18 -3.55 2.28
N ILE A 152 -24.88 -2.49 1.92
CA ILE A 152 -25.93 -1.82 2.74
C ILE A 152 -27.19 -1.68 1.90
N ALA A 153 -28.32 -1.35 2.51
CA ALA A 153 -29.62 -1.31 1.80
C ALA A 153 -29.64 -0.27 0.66
N ASP A 154 -29.13 0.94 0.91
CA ASP A 154 -28.99 1.99 -0.11
C ASP A 154 -27.66 1.86 -0.85
N GLN A 155 -27.70 1.17 -1.99
CA GLN A 155 -26.51 0.94 -2.82
C GLN A 155 -25.98 2.22 -3.49
N ASP A 156 -26.81 3.23 -3.71
CA ASP A 156 -26.35 4.52 -4.27
C ASP A 156 -25.61 5.33 -3.24
N LEU A 157 -26.10 5.35 -2.00
CA LEU A 157 -25.39 5.95 -0.87
C LEU A 157 -24.05 5.23 -0.62
N ALA A 158 -24.03 3.89 -0.65
CA ALA A 158 -22.78 3.12 -0.56
C ALA A 158 -21.76 3.58 -1.61
N ARG A 159 -22.15 3.63 -2.88
CA ARG A 159 -21.27 4.04 -3.99
C ARG A 159 -20.75 5.46 -3.82
N ARG A 160 -21.58 6.39 -3.34
CA ARG A 160 -21.17 7.79 -3.10
C ARG A 160 -20.13 7.89 -2.00
N VAL A 161 -20.29 7.16 -0.90
CA VAL A 161 -19.32 7.09 0.20
C VAL A 161 -18.01 6.44 -0.26
N LEU A 162 -18.07 5.32 -0.98
CA LEU A 162 -16.89 4.62 -1.50
C LEU A 162 -16.14 5.50 -2.52
N ARG A 163 -16.87 6.20 -3.40
CA ARG A 163 -16.28 7.15 -4.36
C ARG A 163 -15.61 8.32 -3.68
N PHE A 164 -16.26 8.89 -2.66
CA PHE A 164 -15.64 9.93 -1.84
C PHE A 164 -14.32 9.47 -1.22
N ARG A 165 -14.26 8.23 -0.72
CA ARG A 165 -13.02 7.67 -0.19
C ARG A 165 -11.93 7.59 -1.26
N ALA A 166 -12.24 7.03 -2.41
CA ALA A 166 -11.31 6.87 -3.51
C ALA A 166 -10.72 8.20 -3.99
N ASP A 167 -11.58 9.22 -4.19
CA ASP A 167 -11.21 10.48 -4.81
C ASP A 167 -10.68 11.53 -3.82
N CYS A 168 -11.16 11.51 -2.57
CA CYS A 168 -10.93 12.60 -1.62
C CYS A 168 -10.10 12.25 -0.40
N LEU A 169 -10.04 10.95 -0.02
CA LEU A 169 -9.30 10.52 1.16
C LEU A 169 -7.91 9.96 0.82
N LEU A 170 -7.67 9.64 -0.44
CA LEU A 170 -6.40 9.09 -0.92
C LEU A 170 -5.91 9.91 -2.11
N ARG A 171 -4.60 10.09 -2.20
CA ARG A 171 -4.02 10.91 -3.28
C ARG A 171 -4.13 10.23 -4.64
N ASN A 172 -3.82 8.92 -4.67
CA ASN A 172 -3.85 8.10 -5.88
C ASN A 172 -4.63 6.81 -5.59
N GLY A 173 -5.86 6.94 -5.05
CA GLY A 173 -6.65 5.80 -4.58
C GLY A 173 -7.08 4.83 -5.69
N THR A 174 -7.02 5.25 -6.95
CA THR A 174 -7.44 4.48 -8.12
C THR A 174 -6.28 4.23 -9.09
N LEU A 175 -5.04 4.23 -8.61
CA LEU A 175 -3.86 4.09 -9.47
C LEU A 175 -3.42 2.63 -9.66
N ALA A 176 -3.78 1.72 -8.76
CA ALA A 176 -3.18 0.39 -8.70
C ALA A 176 -3.40 -0.44 -9.97
N HIS A 177 -4.56 -0.34 -10.63
CA HIS A 177 -4.80 -1.01 -11.91
C HIS A 177 -3.93 -0.48 -13.07
N GLN A 178 -3.31 0.71 -12.92
CA GLN A 178 -2.42 1.32 -13.91
C GLN A 178 -0.96 0.91 -13.73
N HIS A 179 -0.57 0.26 -12.62
CA HIS A 179 0.82 -0.08 -12.31
C HIS A 179 1.51 -0.83 -13.46
N ALA A 180 0.84 -1.83 -14.05
CA ALA A 180 1.39 -2.59 -15.18
C ALA A 180 1.68 -1.69 -16.39
N GLY A 181 0.75 -0.81 -16.74
CA GLY A 181 0.94 0.15 -17.82
C GLY A 181 2.08 1.13 -17.57
N ILE A 182 2.26 1.56 -16.30
CA ILE A 182 3.36 2.44 -15.91
C ILE A 182 4.70 1.70 -16.05
N LEU A 183 4.81 0.46 -15.52
CA LEU A 183 6.02 -0.36 -15.64
C LEU A 183 6.38 -0.62 -17.11
N ALA A 184 5.41 -0.97 -17.94
CA ALA A 184 5.63 -1.16 -19.38
C ALA A 184 6.07 0.13 -20.09
N THR A 185 5.48 1.29 -19.75
CA THR A 185 5.84 2.59 -20.32
C THR A 185 7.28 3.00 -19.96
N LEU A 186 7.77 2.55 -18.80
CA LEU A 186 9.16 2.75 -18.37
C LEU A 186 10.15 1.76 -19.02
N GLY A 187 9.67 0.89 -19.92
CA GLY A 187 10.52 -0.07 -20.65
C GLY A 187 10.86 -1.32 -19.84
N LEU A 188 10.19 -1.59 -18.73
CA LEU A 188 10.40 -2.83 -17.99
C LEU A 188 9.75 -4.02 -18.71
N ALA A 189 10.41 -5.17 -18.67
CA ALA A 189 9.96 -6.40 -19.32
C ALA A 189 9.25 -7.36 -18.37
N GLU A 190 8.69 -8.44 -18.88
CA GLU A 190 7.99 -9.49 -18.13
C GLU A 190 6.97 -8.94 -17.15
N VAL A 191 6.21 -7.93 -17.56
CA VAL A 191 5.18 -7.31 -16.72
C VAL A 191 4.07 -8.31 -16.45
N THR A 192 3.80 -8.55 -15.17
CA THR A 192 2.72 -9.41 -14.68
C THR A 192 1.85 -8.66 -13.69
N VAL A 193 0.57 -9.03 -13.61
CA VAL A 193 -0.38 -8.47 -12.62
C VAL A 193 -1.19 -9.60 -12.01
N GLU A 194 -1.31 -9.58 -10.69
CA GLU A 194 -2.13 -10.53 -9.95
C GLU A 194 -3.11 -9.77 -9.02
N PRO A 195 -4.41 -10.06 -9.08
CA PRO A 195 -5.37 -9.50 -8.13
C PRO A 195 -5.36 -10.29 -6.80
N ARG A 196 -5.57 -9.59 -5.70
CA ARG A 196 -5.84 -10.16 -4.38
C ARG A 196 -6.96 -9.35 -3.74
N THR A 197 -8.09 -9.98 -3.43
CA THR A 197 -9.24 -9.28 -2.88
C THR A 197 -9.30 -9.42 -1.36
N LEU A 198 -9.21 -8.30 -0.66
CA LEU A 198 -9.58 -8.23 0.76
C LEU A 198 -11.10 -8.35 0.85
N LEU A 199 -11.57 -9.32 1.64
CA LEU A 199 -12.98 -9.50 1.99
C LEU A 199 -13.15 -9.33 3.50
N VAL A 200 -13.98 -8.39 3.90
CA VAL A 200 -14.31 -8.14 5.31
C VAL A 200 -15.76 -8.52 5.56
N ARG A 201 -15.96 -9.50 6.42
CA ARG A 201 -17.29 -9.95 6.88
C ARG A 201 -17.56 -9.54 8.32
N ASN A 202 -16.53 -9.24 9.11
CA ASN A 202 -16.63 -8.74 10.46
C ASN A 202 -16.00 -7.34 10.54
N PRO A 203 -16.79 -6.26 10.58
CA PRO A 203 -16.27 -4.89 10.59
C PRO A 203 -15.55 -4.54 11.89
N ASN A 204 -15.84 -5.18 13.01
CA ASN A 204 -15.23 -4.87 14.30
C ASN A 204 -13.69 -5.09 14.29
N ALA A 205 -13.22 -6.08 13.53
CA ALA A 205 -11.79 -6.30 13.33
C ALA A 205 -11.20 -5.27 12.35
N ALA A 206 -11.94 -4.93 11.29
CA ALA A 206 -11.48 -4.07 10.21
C ALA A 206 -11.70 -2.57 10.49
N ASP A 207 -12.72 -2.20 11.24
CA ASP A 207 -13.06 -0.79 11.50
C ASP A 207 -12.00 -0.10 12.36
N ASN A 208 -11.35 -0.84 13.24
CA ASN A 208 -10.18 -0.35 13.99
C ASN A 208 -8.98 0.06 13.11
N VAL A 209 -8.97 -0.35 11.83
CA VAL A 209 -7.87 -0.10 10.90
C VAL A 209 -8.33 0.68 9.68
N LEU A 210 -9.48 0.35 9.10
CA LEU A 210 -9.99 0.94 7.87
C LEU A 210 -10.91 2.14 8.12
N GLY A 211 -11.57 2.20 9.28
CA GLY A 211 -12.51 3.25 9.66
C GLY A 211 -13.75 3.31 8.74
N LEU A 212 -14.21 2.16 8.24
CA LEU A 212 -15.29 2.04 7.24
C LEU A 212 -16.53 2.86 7.62
N ARG A 213 -16.98 2.70 8.87
CA ARG A 213 -18.16 3.38 9.40
C ARG A 213 -18.03 4.90 9.42
N SER A 214 -16.81 5.43 9.64
CA SER A 214 -16.53 6.86 9.79
C SER A 214 -16.46 7.62 8.46
N TRP A 215 -16.43 6.95 7.31
CA TRP A 215 -16.24 7.62 6.01
C TRP A 215 -17.40 8.53 5.64
N ALA A 216 -18.64 8.12 5.95
CA ALA A 216 -19.83 8.94 5.67
C ALA A 216 -19.84 10.25 6.49
N GLY A 217 -19.49 10.16 7.80
CA GLY A 217 -19.35 11.35 8.65
C GLY A 217 -18.25 12.30 8.12
N THR A 218 -17.13 11.76 7.63
CA THR A 218 -16.08 12.56 7.00
C THR A 218 -16.56 13.19 5.69
N ALA A 219 -17.36 12.48 4.89
CA ALA A 219 -17.95 13.01 3.66
C ALA A 219 -18.92 14.16 3.95
N ALA A 220 -19.72 14.05 5.02
CA ALA A 220 -20.61 15.14 5.45
C ALA A 220 -19.84 16.36 5.94
N GLN A 221 -18.79 16.19 6.73
CA GLN A 221 -17.92 17.29 7.15
C GLN A 221 -17.29 18.06 5.98
N ARG A 222 -17.12 17.40 4.83
CA ARG A 222 -16.60 17.98 3.60
C ARG A 222 -17.68 18.43 2.61
N GLY A 223 -18.96 18.37 2.98
CA GLY A 223 -20.08 18.81 2.16
C GLY A 223 -20.39 17.91 0.95
N VAL A 224 -19.91 16.65 0.95
CA VAL A 224 -20.18 15.66 -0.12
C VAL A 224 -21.51 14.93 0.15
N LEU A 225 -21.84 14.72 1.42
CA LEU A 225 -23.12 14.19 1.89
C LEU A 225 -23.78 15.24 2.79
N ASP A 226 -25.10 15.20 2.90
CA ASP A 226 -25.75 15.91 3.98
C ASP A 226 -25.67 15.11 5.31
N PRO A 227 -25.88 15.76 6.47
CA PRO A 227 -25.79 15.05 7.76
C PRO A 227 -26.83 13.97 7.96
N ALA A 228 -27.99 14.00 7.27
CA ALA A 228 -28.99 12.95 7.33
C ALA A 228 -28.55 11.72 6.53
N GLU A 229 -27.96 11.92 5.36
CA GLU A 229 -27.37 10.83 4.55
C GLU A 229 -26.23 10.13 5.30
N ALA A 230 -25.36 10.88 5.99
CA ALA A 230 -24.30 10.28 6.78
C ALA A 230 -24.84 9.39 7.92
N ARG A 231 -25.89 9.85 8.63
CA ARG A 231 -26.56 9.04 9.65
C ARG A 231 -27.23 7.81 9.05
N ALA A 232 -27.95 7.97 7.93
CA ALA A 232 -28.58 6.86 7.24
C ALA A 232 -27.57 5.79 6.80
N PHE A 233 -26.36 6.20 6.36
CA PHE A 233 -25.28 5.27 6.06
C PHE A 233 -24.84 4.49 7.32
N GLU A 234 -24.62 5.18 8.44
CA GLU A 234 -24.17 4.55 9.68
C GLU A 234 -25.22 3.60 10.23
N GLU A 235 -26.52 3.96 10.18
CA GLU A 235 -27.65 3.11 10.58
C GLU A 235 -27.71 1.83 9.73
N GLN A 236 -27.65 1.96 8.39
CA GLN A 236 -27.67 0.81 7.48
C GLN A 236 -26.42 -0.06 7.59
N PHE A 237 -25.26 0.55 7.90
CA PHE A 237 -24.03 -0.17 8.19
C PHE A 237 -24.22 -1.06 9.44
N ASP A 238 -24.72 -0.48 10.53
CA ASP A 238 -24.97 -1.20 11.79
C ASP A 238 -26.04 -2.31 11.60
N GLU A 239 -27.13 -2.04 10.87
CA GLU A 239 -28.15 -3.04 10.52
C GLU A 239 -27.56 -4.20 9.69
N ALA A 240 -26.67 -3.92 8.74
CA ALA A 240 -26.02 -4.96 7.95
C ALA A 240 -25.13 -5.85 8.81
N VAL A 241 -24.46 -5.27 9.81
CA VAL A 241 -23.64 -5.99 10.79
C VAL A 241 -24.50 -6.88 11.68
N GLU A 242 -25.55 -6.33 12.28
CA GLU A 242 -26.47 -7.04 13.18
C GLU A 242 -27.18 -8.20 12.47
N ALA A 243 -27.56 -7.99 11.21
CA ALA A 243 -28.18 -9.03 10.37
C ALA A 243 -27.18 -10.08 9.83
N GLY A 244 -25.89 -9.96 10.14
CA GLY A 244 -24.84 -10.89 9.65
C GLY A 244 -24.60 -10.86 8.13
N ARG A 245 -25.13 -9.87 7.41
CA ARG A 245 -24.99 -9.73 5.96
C ARG A 245 -23.88 -8.78 5.54
N PHE A 246 -23.23 -8.08 6.48
CA PHE A 246 -22.16 -7.14 6.17
C PHE A 246 -21.11 -7.75 5.25
N THR A 247 -20.81 -7.03 4.18
CA THR A 247 -19.76 -7.38 3.23
C THR A 247 -19.09 -6.12 2.72
N TYR A 248 -17.77 -6.02 2.92
CA TYR A 248 -16.94 -5.04 2.25
C TYR A 248 -15.81 -5.77 1.52
N ALA A 249 -15.49 -5.36 0.30
CA ALA A 249 -14.34 -5.87 -0.41
C ALA A 249 -13.61 -4.78 -1.18
N VAL A 250 -12.30 -4.98 -1.37
CA VAL A 250 -11.43 -4.15 -2.23
C VAL A 250 -10.32 -5.01 -2.81
N THR A 251 -9.97 -4.80 -4.09
CA THR A 251 -8.91 -5.56 -4.75
C THR A 251 -7.58 -4.83 -4.69
N PHE A 252 -6.55 -5.54 -4.29
CA PHE A 252 -5.14 -5.16 -4.40
C PHE A 252 -4.59 -5.69 -5.71
N PHE A 253 -3.85 -4.87 -6.44
CA PHE A 253 -3.13 -5.29 -7.62
C PHE A 253 -1.64 -5.40 -7.30
N LEU A 254 -1.07 -6.59 -7.54
CA LEU A 254 0.34 -6.89 -7.40
C LEU A 254 0.94 -6.89 -8.79
N ALA A 255 1.60 -5.80 -9.16
CA ALA A 255 2.28 -5.67 -10.45
C ALA A 255 3.78 -5.93 -10.26
N ALA A 256 4.36 -6.76 -11.10
CA ALA A 256 5.78 -7.09 -11.07
C ALA A 256 6.39 -7.03 -12.46
N ALA A 257 7.62 -6.53 -12.56
CA ALA A 257 8.35 -6.44 -13.82
C ALA A 257 9.86 -6.65 -13.63
N THR A 258 10.55 -6.96 -14.69
CA THR A 258 12.01 -7.10 -14.74
C THR A 258 12.62 -5.85 -15.36
N VAL A 259 13.65 -5.27 -14.72
CA VAL A 259 14.44 -4.19 -15.29
C VAL A 259 15.29 -4.77 -16.42
N TYR A 260 15.28 -4.12 -17.59
CA TYR A 260 16.03 -4.56 -18.75
C TYR A 260 17.19 -3.61 -19.05
N PHE A 261 18.21 -4.09 -19.76
CA PHE A 261 19.24 -3.20 -20.30
C PHE A 261 18.58 -2.26 -21.32
N HIS A 262 18.65 -0.96 -21.09
CA HIS A 262 18.55 -0.04 -22.19
C HIS A 262 19.87 -0.09 -22.94
N GLU A 263 19.91 -0.72 -24.11
CA GLU A 263 20.96 -0.37 -25.05
C GLU A 263 20.80 1.12 -25.36
N PRO A 264 21.86 1.93 -25.21
CA PRO A 264 21.79 3.32 -25.61
C PRO A 264 21.42 3.32 -27.11
N SER A 265 20.31 4.01 -27.44
CA SER A 265 19.93 4.25 -28.82
C SER A 265 21.12 4.84 -29.55
N SER A 266 21.69 4.08 -30.47
CA SER A 266 22.79 4.47 -31.35
C SER A 266 22.40 5.64 -32.25
#